data_4d281b8234805d52aa6b6c14fd29909d
#
_entry.id   4d281b8234805d52aa6b6c14fd29909d
#
_cell.length_a   1.000
_cell.length_b   1.000
_cell.length_c   1.000
_cell.angle_alpha   90.00
_cell.angle_beta   90.00
_cell.angle_gamma   90.00
#
_symmetry.space_group_name_H-M   'P 1'
#
loop_
_entity.id
_entity.type
_entity.pdbx_description
1 polymer ?
#
loop_
_entity_poly.entity_id
_entity_poly.type
_entity_poly.pdbx_seq_one_letter_code
_entity_poly.pdbx_strand_id
1 'polypeptide(L)'
;MVAASQQPPDDPVGSTAERFAFGLRALRSAADGPTYRQMAARTGQSPSALSHAAKGGQLPSLEVALAYVEACGGDRTEWEQRWLAAQAELDTAPPPPQRRRWPFVAAAGTLALALVVAGAVLVNRRGQDPPAPDTAAGSPRFFAADDAFNRRHPRPRLAPDSARMVTDLLAPGRVELYTGTAGSLVYRATSGTPAYEVTPRKHVGQWGPNPFEGVDLPWDASWKAPAAGREWAVVIRPDGRAVECWRAEVRDGRPSCEWGAVSDIRGSSVPVTGQETGSGLSRLAGMITRAEWKAGRIDHALSFGTPDNNGRHVFPAVGSDGKGEGRWRLGQFIWLDRSYDIDAETSLKPYERMVAKALQEYGAFNVKNAGEFSFTSEYGSTPPGSGDAGYAPLGHIKFAKYLRVGTIAPTP
;
A
#
# COMPACT_ATOMS: atom_id res chain seq x y z
N MET A 1 -18.92 3.40 55.29
CA MET A 1 -17.77 3.10 54.42
C MET A 1 -18.17 3.52 53.04
N VAL A 2 -17.64 4.65 52.58
CA VAL A 2 -17.94 5.22 51.29
C VAL A 2 -16.95 4.58 50.28
N ALA A 3 -17.47 3.90 49.26
CA ALA A 3 -16.66 3.35 48.22
C ALA A 3 -16.01 4.48 47.38
N ALA A 4 -14.70 4.47 47.33
CA ALA A 4 -13.93 5.42 46.52
C ALA A 4 -14.21 5.11 45.03
N SER A 5 -14.77 6.09 44.32
CA SER A 5 -14.87 6.08 42.88
C SER A 5 -13.45 6.17 42.29
N GLN A 6 -12.99 5.10 41.69
CA GLN A 6 -11.78 5.12 40.88
C GLN A 6 -12.03 5.97 39.63
N GLN A 7 -11.32 7.07 39.53
CA GLN A 7 -11.25 7.90 38.33
C GLN A 7 -10.62 7.08 37.20
N PRO A 8 -11.19 7.07 35.97
CA PRO A 8 -10.59 6.36 34.87
C PRO A 8 -9.24 6.99 34.47
N PRO A 9 -8.29 6.19 33.97
CA PRO A 9 -6.99 6.70 33.54
C PRO A 9 -7.15 7.71 32.41
N ASP A 10 -6.25 8.69 32.38
CA ASP A 10 -6.22 9.83 31.44
C ASP A 10 -6.61 9.46 30.01
N ASP A 11 -7.55 10.23 29.45
CA ASP A 11 -8.03 10.07 28.06
C ASP A 11 -6.85 10.19 27.08
N PRO A 12 -6.63 9.19 26.21
CA PRO A 12 -5.57 9.28 25.22
C PRO A 12 -5.88 10.40 24.24
N VAL A 13 -4.89 11.22 23.94
CA VAL A 13 -4.93 12.22 22.87
C VAL A 13 -5.10 11.48 21.54
N GLY A 14 -6.27 11.58 20.90
CA GLY A 14 -6.59 10.89 19.65
C GLY A 14 -8.00 11.21 19.14
N SER A 15 -8.35 10.71 17.95
CA SER A 15 -9.70 10.84 17.40
C SER A 15 -10.75 10.14 18.28
N THR A 16 -12.01 10.52 18.17
CA THR A 16 -13.14 9.89 18.89
C THR A 16 -13.17 8.38 18.69
N ALA A 17 -12.92 7.91 17.45
CA ALA A 17 -12.84 6.47 17.16
C ALA A 17 -11.65 5.79 17.86
N GLU A 18 -10.51 6.45 17.96
CA GLU A 18 -9.33 5.92 18.69
C GLU A 18 -9.57 5.82 20.19
N ARG A 19 -10.21 6.83 20.79
CA ARG A 19 -10.58 6.79 22.22
C ARG A 19 -11.57 5.67 22.51
N PHE A 20 -12.59 5.50 21.67
CA PHE A 20 -13.55 4.42 21.79
C PHE A 20 -12.89 3.03 21.68
N ALA A 21 -12.04 2.84 20.68
CA ALA A 21 -11.30 1.58 20.48
C ALA A 21 -10.29 1.31 21.61
N PHE A 22 -9.71 2.36 22.20
CA PHE A 22 -8.86 2.22 23.40
C PHE A 22 -9.66 1.63 24.56
N GLY A 23 -10.87 2.14 24.80
CA GLY A 23 -11.78 1.59 25.81
C GLY A 23 -12.11 0.11 25.57
N LEU A 24 -12.42 -0.28 24.32
CA LEU A 24 -12.66 -1.68 23.99
C LEU A 24 -11.45 -2.58 24.26
N ARG A 25 -10.23 -2.11 23.94
CA ARG A 25 -9.00 -2.85 24.25
C ARG A 25 -8.76 -3.00 25.74
N ALA A 26 -9.02 -1.92 26.52
CA ALA A 26 -8.92 -1.97 27.97
C ALA A 26 -9.91 -2.98 28.58
N LEU A 27 -11.17 -2.97 28.11
CA LEU A 27 -12.18 -3.94 28.53
C LEU A 27 -11.76 -5.38 28.24
N ARG A 28 -11.23 -5.65 27.03
CA ARG A 28 -10.73 -6.97 26.69
C ARG A 28 -9.54 -7.39 27.55
N SER A 29 -8.64 -6.47 27.85
CA SER A 29 -7.50 -6.74 28.73
C SER A 29 -7.94 -7.09 30.16
N ALA A 30 -8.97 -6.40 30.67
CA ALA A 30 -9.56 -6.69 31.98
C ALA A 30 -10.31 -8.05 32.03
N ALA A 31 -10.72 -8.57 30.88
CA ALA A 31 -11.39 -9.86 30.72
C ALA A 31 -10.40 -11.01 30.36
N ASP A 32 -9.19 -10.99 30.88
CA ASP A 32 -8.12 -11.97 30.59
C ASP A 32 -7.74 -12.12 29.12
N GLY A 33 -7.97 -11.08 28.30
CA GLY A 33 -7.54 -10.99 26.92
C GLY A 33 -8.07 -12.07 25.95
N PRO A 34 -9.37 -12.39 25.93
CA PRO A 34 -9.89 -13.44 25.06
C PRO A 34 -9.50 -13.18 23.61
N THR A 35 -9.15 -14.25 22.88
CA THR A 35 -8.85 -14.13 21.45
C THR A 35 -10.10 -13.74 20.64
N TYR A 36 -9.92 -13.01 19.55
CA TYR A 36 -11.07 -12.65 18.68
C TYR A 36 -11.84 -13.85 18.15
N ARG A 37 -11.22 -15.03 18.03
CA ARG A 37 -11.93 -16.29 17.70
C ARG A 37 -12.84 -16.77 18.83
N GLN A 38 -12.37 -16.70 20.08
CA GLN A 38 -13.18 -17.02 21.25
C GLN A 38 -14.36 -16.06 21.41
N MET A 39 -14.11 -14.76 21.21
CA MET A 39 -15.16 -13.74 21.24
C MET A 39 -16.18 -13.97 20.12
N ALA A 40 -15.73 -14.25 18.90
CA ALA A 40 -16.59 -14.58 17.77
C ALA A 40 -17.48 -15.79 18.01
N ALA A 41 -16.96 -16.84 18.62
CA ALA A 41 -17.73 -18.04 18.97
C ALA A 41 -18.85 -17.76 20.00
N ARG A 42 -18.71 -16.72 20.84
CA ARG A 42 -19.71 -16.33 21.85
C ARG A 42 -20.79 -15.41 21.29
N THR A 43 -20.47 -14.62 20.27
CA THR A 43 -21.33 -13.49 19.86
C THR A 43 -21.86 -13.60 18.43
N GLY A 44 -21.43 -14.60 17.67
CA GLY A 44 -21.80 -14.75 16.26
C GLY A 44 -21.15 -13.71 15.30
N GLN A 45 -20.36 -12.76 15.84
CA GLN A 45 -19.63 -11.79 15.03
C GLN A 45 -18.36 -12.40 14.46
N SER A 46 -17.88 -11.88 13.31
CA SER A 46 -16.63 -12.39 12.74
C SER A 46 -15.41 -11.95 13.57
N PRO A 47 -14.36 -12.79 13.69
CA PRO A 47 -13.12 -12.41 14.37
C PRO A 47 -12.49 -11.14 13.79
N SER A 48 -12.68 -10.92 12.49
CA SER A 48 -12.19 -9.73 11.78
C SER A 48 -12.94 -8.47 12.20
N ALA A 49 -14.28 -8.50 12.27
CA ALA A 49 -15.08 -7.36 12.72
C ALA A 49 -14.71 -6.93 14.14
N LEU A 50 -14.59 -7.90 15.07
CA LEU A 50 -14.17 -7.63 16.44
C LEU A 50 -12.75 -7.06 16.53
N SER A 51 -11.81 -7.55 15.71
CA SER A 51 -10.45 -7.01 15.62
C SER A 51 -10.44 -5.58 15.10
N HIS A 52 -11.27 -5.27 14.09
CA HIS A 52 -11.38 -3.94 13.53
C HIS A 52 -11.98 -2.93 14.52
N ALA A 53 -12.99 -3.31 15.29
CA ALA A 53 -13.57 -2.48 16.35
C ALA A 53 -12.51 -1.97 17.33
N ALA A 54 -11.49 -2.76 17.60
CA ALA A 54 -10.40 -2.44 18.51
C ALA A 54 -9.24 -1.66 17.88
N LYS A 55 -9.24 -1.39 16.56
CA LYS A 55 -8.16 -0.67 15.86
C LYS A 55 -8.23 0.86 15.97
N GLY A 56 -9.41 1.43 16.08
CA GLY A 56 -9.60 2.88 16.26
C GLY A 56 -9.59 3.72 14.97
N GLY A 57 -9.50 3.11 13.80
CA GLY A 57 -9.53 3.84 12.54
C GLY A 57 -10.92 4.44 12.22
N GLN A 58 -11.97 3.80 12.68
CA GLN A 58 -13.37 4.24 12.56
C GLN A 58 -14.15 3.76 13.78
N LEU A 59 -15.24 4.45 14.11
CA LEU A 59 -16.19 3.97 15.11
C LEU A 59 -16.87 2.69 14.57
N PRO A 60 -16.80 1.55 15.29
CA PRO A 60 -17.46 0.32 14.82
C PRO A 60 -18.99 0.51 14.79
N SER A 61 -19.71 -0.32 14.05
CA SER A 61 -21.17 -0.34 14.18
C SER A 61 -21.57 -0.68 15.62
N LEU A 62 -22.71 -0.15 16.06
CA LEU A 62 -23.22 -0.41 17.42
C LEU A 62 -23.30 -1.91 17.72
N GLU A 63 -23.78 -2.69 16.78
CA GLU A 63 -23.89 -4.15 16.90
C GLU A 63 -22.54 -4.81 17.19
N VAL A 64 -21.50 -4.47 16.43
CA VAL A 64 -20.15 -5.02 16.62
C VAL A 64 -19.53 -4.55 17.93
N ALA A 65 -19.75 -3.28 18.32
CA ALA A 65 -19.28 -2.73 19.59
C ALA A 65 -19.92 -3.48 20.76
N LEU A 66 -21.22 -3.67 20.76
CA LEU A 66 -21.94 -4.34 21.83
C LEU A 66 -21.61 -5.84 21.89
N ALA A 67 -21.43 -6.50 20.76
CA ALA A 67 -20.95 -7.89 20.72
C ALA A 67 -19.54 -8.03 21.31
N TYR A 68 -18.66 -7.08 21.05
CA TYR A 68 -17.33 -7.03 21.66
C TYR A 68 -17.40 -6.91 23.18
N VAL A 69 -18.25 -6.00 23.66
CA VAL A 69 -18.48 -5.74 25.08
C VAL A 69 -19.04 -7.00 25.76
N GLU A 70 -20.04 -7.63 25.18
CA GLU A 70 -20.66 -8.86 25.69
C GLU A 70 -19.64 -10.01 25.78
N ALA A 71 -18.82 -10.20 24.76
CA ALA A 71 -17.76 -11.21 24.76
C ALA A 71 -16.73 -11.02 25.88
N CYS A 72 -16.57 -9.79 26.36
CA CYS A 72 -15.66 -9.40 27.44
C CYS A 72 -16.37 -9.19 28.79
N GLY A 73 -17.66 -9.47 28.89
CA GLY A 73 -18.43 -9.33 30.15
C GLY A 73 -18.65 -7.89 30.60
N GLY A 74 -18.59 -6.93 29.68
CA GLY A 74 -18.87 -5.52 29.96
C GLY A 74 -20.36 -5.20 30.01
N ASP A 75 -20.71 -4.06 30.62
CA ASP A 75 -22.10 -3.58 30.69
C ASP A 75 -22.57 -3.04 29.34
N ARG A 76 -23.55 -3.71 28.76
CA ARG A 76 -24.12 -3.37 27.44
C ARG A 76 -24.70 -1.96 27.42
N THR A 77 -25.42 -1.56 28.47
CA THR A 77 -26.10 -0.25 28.52
C THR A 77 -25.09 0.89 28.63
N GLU A 78 -24.07 0.73 29.45
CA GLU A 78 -22.99 1.72 29.57
C GLU A 78 -22.28 1.92 28.23
N TRP A 79 -21.93 0.85 27.55
CA TRP A 79 -21.21 0.92 26.28
C TRP A 79 -22.07 1.39 25.10
N GLU A 80 -23.37 1.14 25.12
CA GLU A 80 -24.30 1.74 24.17
C GLU A 80 -24.32 3.26 24.31
N GLN A 81 -24.38 3.77 25.55
CA GLN A 81 -24.32 5.23 25.81
C GLN A 81 -22.97 5.83 25.37
N ARG A 82 -21.86 5.15 25.64
CA ARG A 82 -20.53 5.57 25.17
C ARG A 82 -20.45 5.61 23.64
N TRP A 83 -21.06 4.64 22.98
CA TRP A 83 -21.10 4.60 21.52
C TRP A 83 -21.93 5.75 20.96
N LEU A 84 -23.12 6.01 21.52
CA LEU A 84 -23.99 7.12 21.11
C LEU A 84 -23.29 8.47 21.32
N ALA A 85 -22.57 8.66 22.40
CA ALA A 85 -21.79 9.86 22.65
C ALA A 85 -20.67 10.03 21.62
N ALA A 86 -19.95 8.96 21.29
CA ALA A 86 -18.91 8.98 20.27
C ALA A 86 -19.47 9.27 18.88
N GLN A 87 -20.63 8.71 18.53
CA GLN A 87 -21.32 9.00 17.27
C GLN A 87 -21.76 10.47 17.20
N ALA A 88 -22.34 11.00 18.25
CA ALA A 88 -22.76 12.41 18.29
C ALA A 88 -21.57 13.39 18.18
N GLU A 89 -20.43 13.06 18.77
CA GLU A 89 -19.19 13.84 18.62
C GLU A 89 -18.68 13.83 17.16
N LEU A 90 -18.77 12.69 16.46
CA LEU A 90 -18.43 12.59 15.04
C LEU A 90 -19.39 13.37 14.14
N ASP A 91 -20.69 13.35 14.47
CA ASP A 91 -21.72 14.07 13.70
C ASP A 91 -21.64 15.59 13.90
N THR A 92 -21.12 16.06 15.04
CA THR A 92 -20.93 17.48 15.34
C THR A 92 -19.55 18.02 14.93
N ALA A 93 -18.59 17.15 14.61
CA ALA A 93 -17.27 17.56 14.16
C ALA A 93 -17.41 18.37 12.84
N PRO A 94 -16.81 19.57 12.73
CA PRO A 94 -16.84 20.32 11.49
C PRO A 94 -16.20 19.47 10.38
N PRO A 95 -16.77 19.46 9.17
CA PRO A 95 -16.19 18.74 8.05
C PRO A 95 -14.73 19.19 7.86
N PRO A 96 -13.82 18.28 7.50
CA PRO A 96 -12.43 18.63 7.28
C PRO A 96 -12.37 19.79 6.29
N PRO A 97 -11.44 20.75 6.44
CA PRO A 97 -11.44 21.98 5.65
C PRO A 97 -11.37 21.61 4.17
N GLN A 98 -12.50 21.78 3.50
CA GLN A 98 -12.57 21.68 2.05
C GLN A 98 -11.64 22.76 1.51
N ARG A 99 -10.61 22.39 0.75
CA ARG A 99 -9.76 23.35 0.03
C ARG A 99 -10.69 24.21 -0.82
N ARG A 100 -10.85 25.47 -0.37
CA ARG A 100 -11.68 26.50 -0.95
C ARG A 100 -11.32 26.68 -2.42
N ARG A 101 -12.15 26.18 -3.32
CA ARG A 101 -12.10 26.59 -4.72
C ARG A 101 -12.47 28.05 -4.76
N TRP A 102 -11.54 28.92 -5.07
CA TRP A 102 -11.82 30.30 -5.34
C TRP A 102 -12.68 30.39 -6.58
N PRO A 103 -13.84 31.08 -6.53
CA PRO A 103 -14.56 31.44 -7.73
C PRO A 103 -13.81 32.58 -8.42
N PHE A 104 -13.36 32.37 -9.65
CA PHE A 104 -12.93 33.46 -10.49
C PHE A 104 -14.15 34.28 -10.82
N VAL A 105 -14.29 35.44 -10.16
CA VAL A 105 -15.26 36.48 -10.56
C VAL A 105 -14.72 37.10 -11.84
N ALA A 106 -15.46 36.94 -12.93
CA ALA A 106 -15.19 37.59 -14.20
C ALA A 106 -15.42 39.10 -14.04
N ALA A 107 -14.35 39.89 -14.08
CA ALA A 107 -14.47 41.33 -14.35
C ALA A 107 -14.50 41.50 -15.87
N ALA A 108 -15.67 41.77 -16.40
CA ALA A 108 -15.85 42.22 -17.76
C ALA A 108 -15.58 43.74 -17.83
N GLY A 109 -14.67 44.15 -18.67
CA GLY A 109 -14.42 45.58 -18.94
C GLY A 109 -13.25 45.82 -19.87
N THR A 110 -13.58 46.02 -21.17
CA THR A 110 -12.83 46.77 -22.19
C THR A 110 -11.34 46.49 -22.45
N LEU A 111 -11.10 45.77 -23.53
CA LEU A 111 -10.07 46.11 -24.54
C LEU A 111 -10.23 45.23 -25.81
N ALA A 112 -11.13 45.69 -26.70
CA ALA A 112 -11.19 45.19 -28.05
C ALA A 112 -10.18 46.03 -28.88
N LEU A 113 -9.05 45.49 -29.24
CA LEU A 113 -8.28 45.71 -30.47
C LEU A 113 -6.88 45.11 -30.53
N ALA A 114 -6.50 44.22 -29.59
CA ALA A 114 -5.22 43.51 -29.66
C ALA A 114 -5.35 42.02 -29.86
N LEU A 115 -6.52 41.52 -30.30
CA LEU A 115 -6.88 40.09 -30.27
C LEU A 115 -6.83 39.37 -31.64
N VAL A 116 -6.40 40.03 -32.72
CA VAL A 116 -6.38 39.35 -34.03
C VAL A 116 -5.05 38.64 -34.28
N VAL A 117 -3.95 39.05 -33.66
CA VAL A 117 -2.61 38.40 -33.82
C VAL A 117 -2.36 37.36 -32.74
N ALA A 118 -2.99 37.48 -31.56
CA ALA A 118 -2.86 36.48 -30.49
C ALA A 118 -3.80 35.26 -30.70
N GLY A 119 -4.90 35.43 -31.45
CA GLY A 119 -5.87 34.36 -31.71
C GLY A 119 -5.35 33.23 -32.61
N ALA A 120 -4.46 33.53 -33.55
CA ALA A 120 -3.90 32.53 -34.47
C ALA A 120 -2.85 31.62 -33.80
N VAL A 121 -2.22 32.08 -32.72
CA VAL A 121 -1.26 31.26 -31.95
C VAL A 121 -1.93 30.42 -30.88
N LEU A 122 -3.12 30.82 -30.40
CA LEU A 122 -3.86 30.08 -29.35
C LEU A 122 -4.80 29.00 -29.93
N VAL A 123 -5.25 29.13 -31.20
CA VAL A 123 -6.09 28.10 -31.85
C VAL A 123 -5.26 26.90 -32.29
N ASN A 124 -3.94 27.09 -32.56
CA ASN A 124 -3.07 25.96 -32.89
C ASN A 124 -2.52 25.19 -31.66
N ARG A 125 -2.88 25.62 -30.43
CA ARG A 125 -2.51 24.93 -29.17
C ARG A 125 -3.66 24.13 -28.52
N ARG A 126 -4.85 24.11 -29.14
CA ARG A 126 -6.01 23.36 -28.61
C ARG A 126 -6.13 21.92 -29.10
N GLY A 127 -5.13 21.41 -29.78
CA GLY A 127 -5.10 20.02 -30.26
C GLY A 127 -3.88 19.22 -29.80
N GLN A 128 -3.12 19.74 -28.84
CA GLN A 128 -2.07 18.96 -28.21
C GLN A 128 -2.48 18.73 -26.75
N ASP A 129 -2.83 17.48 -26.42
CA ASP A 129 -2.78 17.01 -25.07
C ASP A 129 -1.46 17.49 -24.44
N PRO A 130 -1.45 17.94 -23.16
CA PRO A 130 -0.20 18.27 -22.52
C PRO A 130 0.71 17.03 -22.67
N PRO A 131 1.94 17.21 -23.20
CA PRO A 131 2.86 16.09 -23.31
C PRO A 131 2.94 15.44 -21.93
N ALA A 132 2.81 14.13 -21.88
CA ALA A 132 3.20 13.38 -20.71
C ALA A 132 4.54 13.96 -20.25
N PRO A 133 4.73 14.28 -18.96
CA PRO A 133 5.91 14.99 -18.52
C PRO A 133 7.12 14.26 -19.10
N ASP A 134 7.86 14.96 -19.96
CA ASP A 134 9.15 14.53 -20.47
C ASP A 134 10.03 14.35 -19.24
N THR A 135 10.11 13.14 -18.75
CA THR A 135 11.11 12.75 -17.77
C THR A 135 12.44 12.75 -18.50
N ALA A 136 13.10 13.90 -18.48
CA ALA A 136 14.47 14.00 -18.88
C ALA A 136 15.25 12.86 -18.23
N ALA A 137 15.70 11.88 -19.05
CA ALA A 137 16.73 10.87 -18.79
C ALA A 137 16.64 10.05 -17.47
N GLY A 138 15.47 9.90 -16.85
CA GLY A 138 15.24 9.00 -15.70
C GLY A 138 14.16 7.98 -16.04
N SER A 139 14.28 6.73 -15.55
CA SER A 139 13.20 5.77 -15.63
C SER A 139 11.93 6.35 -15.00
N PRO A 140 10.71 6.09 -15.56
CA PRO A 140 9.47 6.62 -15.00
C PRO A 140 9.27 6.07 -13.60
N ARG A 141 9.43 6.92 -12.59
CA ARG A 141 9.19 6.58 -11.19
C ARG A 141 7.71 6.75 -10.90
N PHE A 142 7.14 5.81 -10.17
CA PHE A 142 5.86 6.00 -9.54
C PHE A 142 6.03 6.83 -8.27
N PHE A 143 5.02 7.61 -7.93
CA PHE A 143 4.91 8.44 -6.72
C PHE A 143 5.82 9.67 -6.68
N ALA A 144 5.58 10.52 -5.71
CA ALA A 144 6.30 11.76 -5.51
C ALA A 144 7.78 11.52 -5.18
N ALA A 145 8.62 12.49 -5.46
CA ALA A 145 10.06 12.38 -5.23
C ALA A 145 10.43 12.23 -3.74
N ASP A 146 9.57 12.71 -2.85
CA ASP A 146 9.71 12.61 -1.39
C ASP A 146 9.03 11.37 -0.80
N ASP A 147 8.39 10.51 -1.61
CA ASP A 147 7.88 9.23 -1.16
C ASP A 147 9.01 8.34 -0.62
N ALA A 148 8.69 7.48 0.35
CA ALA A 148 9.66 6.61 1.00
C ALA A 148 10.43 5.73 0.00
N PHE A 149 9.80 5.28 -1.07
CA PHE A 149 10.44 4.46 -2.09
C PHE A 149 11.39 5.28 -3.00
N ASN A 150 11.15 6.55 -3.21
CA ASN A 150 11.92 7.39 -4.13
C ASN A 150 13.12 8.11 -3.49
N ARG A 151 13.26 8.00 -2.17
CA ARG A 151 14.37 8.62 -1.43
C ARG A 151 15.45 7.63 -1.06
N ARG A 152 16.67 8.13 -0.98
CA ARG A 152 17.75 7.40 -0.31
C ARG A 152 17.60 7.50 1.20
N HIS A 153 17.91 6.41 1.90
CA HIS A 153 17.87 6.33 3.35
C HIS A 153 19.30 6.17 3.91
N PRO A 154 20.07 7.23 4.04
CA PRO A 154 21.50 7.14 4.35
C PRO A 154 21.79 6.67 5.79
N ARG A 155 20.81 6.74 6.68
CA ARG A 155 20.92 6.39 8.10
C ARG A 155 19.75 5.56 8.59
N PRO A 156 19.54 4.37 8.06
CA PRO A 156 18.51 3.48 8.58
C PRO A 156 18.91 3.03 10.00
N ARG A 157 17.91 2.87 10.86
CA ARG A 157 18.14 2.34 12.21
C ARG A 157 18.28 0.82 12.13
N LEU A 158 19.47 0.31 12.40
CA LEU A 158 19.73 -1.13 12.41
C LEU A 158 18.89 -1.82 13.50
N ALA A 159 18.25 -2.94 13.14
CA ALA A 159 17.56 -3.78 14.12
C ALA A 159 18.59 -4.50 15.02
N PRO A 160 18.36 -4.60 16.34
CA PRO A 160 19.27 -5.28 17.25
C PRO A 160 19.53 -6.74 16.87
N ASP A 161 18.54 -7.40 16.29
CA ASP A 161 18.56 -8.80 15.82
C ASP A 161 18.75 -8.94 14.30
N SER A 162 19.25 -7.89 13.63
CA SER A 162 19.41 -7.84 12.17
C SER A 162 20.11 -9.10 11.60
N ALA A 163 21.20 -9.55 12.20
CA ALA A 163 21.93 -10.73 11.72
C ALA A 163 21.06 -12.00 11.77
N ARG A 164 20.29 -12.18 12.85
CA ARG A 164 19.38 -13.31 12.99
C ARG A 164 18.24 -13.23 11.99
N MET A 165 17.66 -12.05 11.80
CA MET A 165 16.60 -11.84 10.82
C MET A 165 17.07 -12.15 9.40
N VAL A 166 18.32 -11.82 9.05
CA VAL A 166 18.92 -12.20 7.76
C VAL A 166 19.06 -13.72 7.65
N THR A 167 19.51 -14.39 8.70
CA THR A 167 19.63 -15.86 8.72
C THR A 167 18.27 -16.51 8.51
N ASP A 168 17.25 -16.08 9.24
CA ASP A 168 15.88 -16.60 9.14
C ASP A 168 15.30 -16.35 7.74
N LEU A 169 15.54 -15.16 7.15
CA LEU A 169 15.08 -14.80 5.80
C LEU A 169 15.67 -15.67 4.70
N LEU A 170 16.94 -16.06 4.86
CA LEU A 170 17.67 -16.87 3.90
C LEU A 170 17.55 -18.38 4.14
N ALA A 171 16.94 -18.81 5.25
CA ALA A 171 16.80 -20.22 5.61
C ALA A 171 16.11 -21.09 4.54
N PRO A 172 15.13 -20.60 3.73
CA PRO A 172 14.57 -21.35 2.62
C PRO A 172 15.57 -21.64 1.48
N GLY A 173 16.74 -21.00 1.47
CA GLY A 173 17.83 -21.24 0.51
C GLY A 173 17.62 -20.61 -0.86
N ARG A 174 16.54 -19.84 -1.07
CA ARG A 174 16.23 -19.17 -2.34
C ARG A 174 15.90 -17.72 -2.12
N VAL A 175 16.39 -16.87 -3.03
CA VAL A 175 15.98 -15.47 -3.18
C VAL A 175 15.57 -15.28 -4.62
N GLU A 176 14.32 -14.92 -4.83
CA GLU A 176 13.73 -14.93 -6.16
C GLU A 176 13.31 -13.52 -6.60
N LEU A 177 13.47 -13.24 -7.88
CA LEU A 177 12.87 -12.10 -8.54
C LEU A 177 11.72 -12.59 -9.41
N TYR A 178 10.49 -12.20 -9.10
CA TYR A 178 9.33 -12.48 -9.93
C TYR A 178 9.36 -11.60 -11.17
N THR A 179 9.48 -12.23 -12.33
CA THR A 179 9.66 -11.59 -13.63
C THR A 179 8.90 -12.36 -14.71
N GLY A 180 9.03 -12.01 -15.98
CA GLY A 180 8.37 -12.71 -17.07
C GLY A 180 6.88 -12.93 -16.78
N THR A 181 6.43 -14.17 -16.81
CA THR A 181 5.03 -14.54 -16.53
C THR A 181 4.65 -14.50 -15.06
N ALA A 182 5.61 -14.38 -14.15
CA ALA A 182 5.40 -14.27 -12.70
C ALA A 182 5.33 -12.83 -12.19
N GLY A 183 5.68 -11.85 -13.01
CA GLY A 183 5.61 -10.43 -12.68
C GLY A 183 4.20 -9.91 -12.47
N SER A 184 4.07 -8.70 -11.93
CA SER A 184 2.78 -8.02 -11.73
C SER A 184 2.25 -7.45 -13.04
N LEU A 185 0.99 -7.73 -13.35
CA LEU A 185 0.31 -7.17 -14.52
C LEU A 185 0.08 -5.67 -14.32
N VAL A 186 0.61 -4.86 -15.21
CA VAL A 186 0.41 -3.41 -15.24
C VAL A 186 -0.01 -2.99 -16.63
N TYR A 187 -1.17 -2.37 -16.72
CA TYR A 187 -1.71 -1.83 -17.95
C TYR A 187 -1.75 -0.30 -17.89
N ARG A 188 -1.58 0.33 -19.03
CA ARG A 188 -1.66 1.78 -19.18
C ARG A 188 -2.81 2.10 -20.12
N ALA A 189 -3.90 2.64 -19.56
CA ALA A 189 -5.07 3.04 -20.32
C ALA A 189 -4.79 4.34 -21.08
N THR A 190 -5.46 4.47 -22.21
CA THR A 190 -5.55 5.72 -22.98
C THR A 190 -6.95 6.32 -22.81
N SER A 191 -7.17 7.53 -23.34
CA SER A 191 -8.51 8.14 -23.37
C SER A 191 -9.53 7.34 -24.16
N GLY A 192 -9.07 6.48 -25.09
CA GLY A 192 -9.93 5.60 -25.89
C GLY A 192 -10.16 4.20 -25.27
N THR A 193 -9.53 3.88 -24.16
CA THR A 193 -9.75 2.58 -23.50
C THR A 193 -11.15 2.54 -22.85
N PRO A 194 -12.00 1.53 -23.17
CA PRO A 194 -13.28 1.37 -22.53
C PRO A 194 -13.13 1.32 -21.00
N ALA A 195 -14.00 2.01 -20.28
CA ALA A 195 -13.98 2.06 -18.82
C ALA A 195 -15.32 1.57 -18.25
N TYR A 196 -15.24 0.90 -17.12
CA TYR A 196 -16.36 0.21 -16.49
C TYR A 196 -16.48 0.63 -15.04
N GLU A 197 -17.69 0.96 -14.63
CA GLU A 197 -18.02 1.08 -13.21
C GLU A 197 -17.84 -0.31 -12.54
N VAL A 198 -17.09 -0.36 -11.44
CA VAL A 198 -16.77 -1.59 -10.74
C VAL A 198 -17.11 -1.44 -9.26
N THR A 199 -17.93 -2.37 -8.77
CA THR A 199 -18.11 -2.60 -7.34
C THR A 199 -17.36 -3.88 -6.95
N PRO A 200 -16.59 -3.88 -5.86
CA PRO A 200 -15.94 -5.11 -5.39
C PRO A 200 -16.95 -6.23 -5.18
N ARG A 201 -16.60 -7.44 -5.62
CA ARG A 201 -17.48 -8.62 -5.44
C ARG A 201 -17.64 -9.03 -3.99
N LYS A 202 -16.70 -8.64 -3.11
CA LYS A 202 -16.72 -8.94 -1.67
C LYS A 202 -16.13 -7.77 -0.87
N HIS A 203 -16.30 -7.85 0.43
CA HIS A 203 -15.63 -7.03 1.44
C HIS A 203 -16.08 -5.57 1.53
N VAL A 204 -17.00 -5.09 0.71
CA VAL A 204 -17.61 -3.77 0.89
C VAL A 204 -18.36 -3.76 2.23
N GLY A 205 -18.11 -2.74 3.05
CA GLY A 205 -18.63 -2.67 4.43
C GLY A 205 -17.85 -3.52 5.46
N GLN A 206 -17.12 -4.53 5.01
CA GLN A 206 -16.28 -5.36 5.89
C GLN A 206 -14.85 -4.83 6.02
N TRP A 207 -14.23 -4.44 4.91
CA TRP A 207 -12.87 -3.88 4.86
C TRP A 207 -12.85 -2.37 4.64
N GLY A 208 -13.99 -1.78 4.37
CA GLY A 208 -14.18 -0.37 4.14
C GLY A 208 -15.29 -0.11 3.13
N PRO A 209 -15.51 1.17 2.76
CA PRO A 209 -16.41 1.54 1.67
C PRO A 209 -15.88 1.01 0.34
N ASN A 210 -16.68 1.11 -0.73
CA ASN A 210 -16.24 0.77 -2.09
C ASN A 210 -15.00 1.60 -2.46
N PRO A 211 -13.81 0.98 -2.65
CA PRO A 211 -12.61 1.73 -2.99
C PRO A 211 -12.65 2.37 -4.38
N PHE A 212 -13.54 1.91 -5.26
CA PHE A 212 -13.67 2.37 -6.64
C PHE A 212 -14.78 3.40 -6.83
N GLU A 213 -15.41 3.88 -5.76
CA GLU A 213 -16.50 4.86 -5.88
C GLU A 213 -16.05 6.11 -6.65
N GLY A 214 -16.75 6.41 -7.75
CA GLY A 214 -16.42 7.52 -8.65
C GLY A 214 -15.14 7.31 -9.48
N VAL A 215 -14.64 6.08 -9.57
CA VAL A 215 -13.45 5.74 -10.36
C VAL A 215 -13.71 4.50 -11.18
N ASP A 216 -13.90 4.68 -12.50
CA ASP A 216 -14.05 3.56 -13.40
C ASP A 216 -12.74 2.81 -13.60
N LEU A 217 -12.84 1.50 -13.80
CA LEU A 217 -11.73 0.63 -14.18
C LEU A 217 -11.65 0.51 -15.70
N PRO A 218 -10.65 1.10 -16.36
CA PRO A 218 -10.44 0.91 -17.79
C PRO A 218 -10.01 -0.52 -18.08
N TRP A 219 -10.53 -1.09 -19.17
CA TRP A 219 -10.11 -2.41 -19.61
C TRP A 219 -10.21 -2.55 -21.13
N ASP A 220 -9.10 -2.94 -21.75
CA ASP A 220 -9.07 -3.28 -23.18
C ASP A 220 -9.21 -4.80 -23.34
N ALA A 221 -10.11 -5.22 -24.21
CA ALA A 221 -10.39 -6.63 -24.46
C ALA A 221 -9.17 -7.43 -24.99
N SER A 222 -8.18 -6.74 -25.57
CA SER A 222 -6.92 -7.34 -26.02
C SER A 222 -5.93 -7.59 -24.88
N TRP A 223 -6.17 -7.02 -23.68
CA TRP A 223 -5.28 -7.23 -22.56
C TRP A 223 -5.43 -8.65 -22.02
N LYS A 224 -4.30 -9.20 -21.59
CA LYS A 224 -4.28 -10.51 -20.98
C LYS A 224 -5.01 -10.48 -19.64
N ALA A 225 -6.04 -11.30 -19.49
CA ALA A 225 -6.68 -11.50 -18.20
C ALA A 225 -5.70 -12.12 -17.19
N PRO A 226 -5.77 -11.74 -15.90
CA PRO A 226 -5.01 -12.40 -14.85
C PRO A 226 -5.31 -13.91 -14.83
N ALA A 227 -4.27 -14.73 -14.63
CA ALA A 227 -4.42 -16.17 -14.50
C ALA A 227 -4.82 -16.56 -13.08
N ALA A 228 -5.52 -17.68 -12.91
CA ALA A 228 -5.88 -18.25 -11.62
C ALA A 228 -4.64 -18.40 -10.71
N GLY A 229 -4.77 -17.99 -9.44
CA GLY A 229 -3.68 -17.95 -8.47
C GLY A 229 -2.76 -16.74 -8.57
N ARG A 230 -2.97 -15.85 -9.57
CA ARG A 230 -2.23 -14.61 -9.79
C ARG A 230 -3.16 -13.50 -10.27
N GLU A 231 -4.28 -13.38 -9.60
CA GLU A 231 -5.40 -12.52 -10.00
C GLU A 231 -5.17 -11.05 -9.60
N TRP A 232 -3.97 -10.50 -9.85
CA TRP A 232 -3.70 -9.09 -9.62
C TRP A 232 -3.56 -8.35 -10.93
N ALA A 233 -4.20 -7.21 -11.02
CA ALA A 233 -4.01 -6.29 -12.12
C ALA A 233 -3.95 -4.85 -11.62
N VAL A 234 -3.08 -4.07 -12.19
CA VAL A 234 -3.01 -2.62 -11.98
C VAL A 234 -3.28 -1.95 -13.30
N VAL A 235 -4.23 -1.03 -13.33
CA VAL A 235 -4.52 -0.22 -14.51
C VAL A 235 -4.22 1.24 -14.21
N ILE A 236 -3.20 1.77 -14.87
CA ILE A 236 -2.83 3.19 -14.79
C ILE A 236 -3.68 3.96 -15.78
N ARG A 237 -4.40 4.94 -15.28
CA ARG A 237 -5.30 5.81 -16.04
C ARG A 237 -4.56 7.04 -16.57
N PRO A 238 -5.07 7.70 -17.64
CA PRO A 238 -4.47 8.93 -18.17
C PRO A 238 -4.42 10.09 -17.15
N ASP A 239 -5.33 10.09 -16.17
CA ASP A 239 -5.38 11.11 -15.10
C ASP A 239 -4.32 10.92 -14.01
N GLY A 240 -3.51 9.86 -14.09
CA GLY A 240 -2.48 9.53 -13.11
C GLY A 240 -2.98 8.71 -11.92
N ARG A 241 -4.24 8.28 -11.90
CA ARG A 241 -4.71 7.30 -10.94
C ARG A 241 -4.36 5.89 -11.40
N ALA A 242 -4.04 5.01 -10.45
CA ALA A 242 -3.90 3.59 -10.67
C ALA A 242 -5.02 2.85 -9.96
N VAL A 243 -5.79 2.05 -10.70
CA VAL A 243 -6.80 1.15 -10.13
C VAL A 243 -6.12 -0.21 -9.91
N GLU A 244 -6.02 -0.62 -8.68
CA GLU A 244 -5.36 -1.85 -8.24
C GLU A 244 -6.42 -2.88 -7.87
N CYS A 245 -6.43 -3.99 -8.55
CA CYS A 245 -7.48 -5.00 -8.52
C CYS A 245 -6.94 -6.30 -7.94
N TRP A 246 -7.43 -6.71 -6.78
CA TRP A 246 -7.14 -8.01 -6.19
C TRP A 246 -8.19 -9.02 -6.62
N ARG A 247 -7.74 -10.24 -6.97
CA ARG A 247 -8.55 -11.29 -7.58
C ARG A 247 -9.37 -10.74 -8.75
N ALA A 248 -8.64 -10.10 -9.65
CA ALA A 248 -9.19 -9.59 -10.90
C ALA A 248 -9.68 -10.74 -11.78
N GLU A 249 -10.87 -10.61 -12.30
CA GLU A 249 -11.45 -11.52 -13.28
C GLU A 249 -11.99 -10.71 -14.46
N VAL A 250 -11.93 -11.31 -15.63
CA VAL A 250 -12.56 -10.75 -16.82
C VAL A 250 -13.55 -11.78 -17.37
N ARG A 251 -14.83 -11.40 -17.42
CA ARG A 251 -15.90 -12.22 -17.97
C ARG A 251 -16.63 -11.43 -19.04
N ASP A 252 -16.79 -11.99 -20.22
CA ASP A 252 -17.43 -11.33 -21.38
C ASP A 252 -16.84 -9.95 -21.67
N GLY A 253 -15.51 -9.83 -21.57
CA GLY A 253 -14.77 -8.59 -21.78
C GLY A 253 -14.90 -7.54 -20.68
N ARG A 254 -15.64 -7.82 -19.60
CA ARG A 254 -15.82 -6.91 -18.45
C ARG A 254 -14.92 -7.31 -17.27
N PRO A 255 -14.12 -6.37 -16.76
CA PRO A 255 -13.29 -6.61 -15.59
C PRO A 255 -14.14 -6.56 -14.31
N SER A 256 -13.71 -7.31 -13.31
CA SER A 256 -14.24 -7.25 -11.96
C SER A 256 -13.14 -7.56 -10.95
N CYS A 257 -13.28 -7.05 -9.73
CA CYS A 257 -12.34 -7.25 -8.63
C CYS A 257 -13.06 -7.85 -7.43
N GLU A 258 -12.38 -8.70 -6.67
CA GLU A 258 -12.92 -9.10 -5.35
C GLU A 258 -12.78 -7.95 -4.35
N TRP A 259 -11.65 -7.25 -4.39
CA TRP A 259 -11.34 -6.04 -3.63
C TRP A 259 -10.25 -5.25 -4.35
N GLY A 260 -9.88 -4.06 -3.85
CA GLY A 260 -8.78 -3.31 -4.45
C GLY A 260 -8.50 -1.96 -3.80
N ALA A 261 -7.82 -1.12 -4.55
CA ALA A 261 -7.40 0.21 -4.14
C ALA A 261 -7.34 1.17 -5.33
N VAL A 262 -7.36 2.46 -5.04
CA VAL A 262 -7.04 3.51 -6.01
C VAL A 262 -5.88 4.33 -5.46
N SER A 263 -4.79 4.39 -6.22
CA SER A 263 -3.58 5.17 -5.91
C SER A 263 -3.46 6.37 -6.84
N ASP A 264 -2.84 7.46 -6.38
CA ASP A 264 -2.32 8.52 -7.26
C ASP A 264 -0.83 8.26 -7.48
N ILE A 265 -0.44 7.90 -8.70
CA ILE A 265 0.97 7.57 -9.03
C ILE A 265 1.92 8.78 -8.97
N ARG A 266 1.41 9.98 -8.75
CA ARG A 266 2.19 11.23 -8.55
C ARG A 266 2.24 11.65 -7.08
N GLY A 267 1.47 10.99 -6.23
CA GLY A 267 1.36 11.25 -4.80
C GLY A 267 2.15 10.29 -3.95
N SER A 268 1.54 9.79 -2.88
CA SER A 268 2.13 8.82 -1.96
C SER A 268 1.94 7.38 -2.45
N SER A 269 2.86 6.50 -2.05
CA SER A 269 2.71 5.04 -2.21
C SER A 269 1.59 4.44 -1.35
N VAL A 270 0.98 5.21 -0.45
CA VAL A 270 -0.25 4.81 0.25
C VAL A 270 -1.45 5.15 -0.64
N PRO A 271 -2.32 4.20 -0.99
CA PRO A 271 -3.51 4.44 -1.80
C PRO A 271 -4.42 5.52 -1.25
N VAL A 272 -5.10 6.25 -2.14
CA VAL A 272 -6.11 7.26 -1.80
C VAL A 272 -7.35 6.60 -1.19
N THR A 273 -7.75 5.44 -1.75
CA THR A 273 -8.87 4.64 -1.26
C THR A 273 -8.53 3.16 -1.30
N GLY A 274 -9.09 2.41 -0.37
CA GLY A 274 -8.94 0.96 -0.30
C GLY A 274 -7.53 0.51 0.10
N GLN A 275 -7.29 -0.79 -0.08
CA GLN A 275 -6.03 -1.45 0.22
C GLN A 275 -5.95 -2.74 -0.58
N GLU A 276 -4.88 -2.94 -1.34
CA GLU A 276 -4.70 -4.15 -2.15
C GLU A 276 -3.59 -5.06 -1.59
N THR A 277 -2.54 -4.49 -1.01
CA THR A 277 -1.47 -5.25 -0.36
C THR A 277 -1.68 -5.34 1.15
N GLY A 278 -1.12 -6.36 1.77
CA GLY A 278 -1.17 -6.51 3.24
C GLY A 278 -0.54 -5.35 4.00
N SER A 279 0.45 -4.67 3.42
CA SER A 279 1.10 -3.49 4.00
C SER A 279 0.25 -2.22 3.92
N GLY A 280 -0.82 -2.21 3.12
CA GLY A 280 -1.56 -1.01 2.78
C GLY A 280 -0.83 -0.06 1.83
N LEU A 281 0.24 -0.52 1.19
CA LEU A 281 0.96 0.23 0.17
C LEU A 281 0.50 -0.19 -1.21
N SER A 282 0.63 0.69 -2.20
CA SER A 282 0.34 0.38 -3.59
C SER A 282 1.22 -0.76 -4.10
N ARG A 283 0.67 -1.61 -4.94
CA ARG A 283 1.42 -2.67 -5.62
C ARG A 283 2.51 -2.14 -6.55
N LEU A 284 2.37 -0.90 -7.02
CA LEU A 284 3.39 -0.22 -7.81
C LEU A 284 4.62 0.20 -6.98
N ALA A 285 4.47 0.30 -5.65
CA ALA A 285 5.55 0.74 -4.77
C ALA A 285 6.71 -0.26 -4.78
N GLY A 286 7.87 0.18 -5.22
CA GLY A 286 9.09 -0.61 -5.26
C GLY A 286 9.11 -1.76 -6.29
N MET A 287 8.16 -1.79 -7.21
CA MET A 287 8.14 -2.74 -8.33
C MET A 287 9.12 -2.30 -9.41
N ILE A 288 9.94 -3.22 -9.90
CA ILE A 288 10.88 -2.94 -10.98
C ILE A 288 10.15 -2.99 -12.33
N THR A 289 10.22 -1.92 -13.09
CA THR A 289 9.53 -1.79 -14.37
C THR A 289 10.33 -2.36 -15.55
N ARG A 290 9.66 -2.66 -16.65
CA ARG A 290 10.32 -3.04 -17.90
C ARG A 290 11.23 -1.93 -18.43
N ALA A 291 10.86 -0.67 -18.21
CA ALA A 291 11.66 0.48 -18.62
C ALA A 291 12.99 0.55 -17.87
N GLU A 292 13.01 0.23 -16.57
CA GLU A 292 14.24 0.21 -15.75
C GLU A 292 15.17 -0.91 -16.17
N TRP A 293 14.65 -2.09 -16.47
CA TRP A 293 15.46 -3.17 -17.03
C TRP A 293 16.13 -2.76 -18.34
N LYS A 294 15.40 -2.08 -19.21
CA LYS A 294 15.93 -1.54 -20.47
C LYS A 294 16.94 -0.41 -20.25
N ALA A 295 16.73 0.45 -19.25
CA ALA A 295 17.64 1.54 -18.92
C ALA A 295 18.92 1.07 -18.21
N GLY A 296 18.96 -0.18 -17.73
CA GLY A 296 20.12 -0.76 -17.05
C GLY A 296 20.33 -0.26 -15.63
N ARG A 297 19.32 0.39 -15.01
CA ARG A 297 19.41 0.92 -13.64
C ARG A 297 18.03 1.00 -12.98
N ILE A 298 18.04 0.96 -11.65
CA ILE A 298 16.86 1.09 -10.79
C ILE A 298 17.16 2.21 -9.80
N ASP A 299 16.35 3.26 -9.81
CA ASP A 299 16.59 4.49 -9.05
C ASP A 299 15.57 4.70 -7.91
N HIS A 300 15.11 3.65 -7.30
CA HIS A 300 14.17 3.68 -6.16
C HIS A 300 14.39 2.46 -5.24
N ALA A 301 13.82 2.51 -4.02
CA ALA A 301 13.79 1.37 -3.12
C ALA A 301 12.88 0.26 -3.66
N LEU A 302 13.28 -0.98 -3.48
CA LEU A 302 12.52 -2.12 -3.97
C LEU A 302 11.42 -2.53 -2.98
N SER A 303 10.45 -3.31 -3.46
CA SER A 303 9.51 -4.04 -2.61
C SER A 303 9.91 -5.51 -2.52
N PHE A 304 9.82 -6.07 -1.32
CA PHE A 304 10.02 -7.51 -1.13
C PHE A 304 8.91 -8.15 -0.31
N GLY A 305 8.85 -9.47 -0.34
CA GLY A 305 7.99 -10.28 0.50
C GLY A 305 8.77 -11.34 1.25
N THR A 306 8.21 -11.79 2.40
CA THR A 306 8.76 -12.86 3.23
C THR A 306 7.62 -13.69 3.84
N PRO A 307 7.81 -14.99 4.13
CA PRO A 307 6.76 -15.83 4.74
C PRO A 307 6.54 -15.56 6.24
N ASP A 308 7.45 -14.86 6.90
CA ASP A 308 7.56 -14.78 8.36
C ASP A 308 7.08 -13.44 8.93
N ASN A 309 5.98 -12.90 8.44
CA ASN A 309 5.42 -11.64 8.93
C ASN A 309 4.55 -11.83 10.19
N ASN A 310 4.77 -10.94 11.18
CA ASN A 310 4.07 -10.96 12.46
C ASN A 310 2.93 -9.97 12.48
N GLY A 311 1.87 -9.90 12.27
CA GLY A 311 0.72 -8.98 12.36
C GLY A 311 1.00 -7.49 12.69
N ARG A 312 2.27 -7.07 12.76
CA ARG A 312 2.69 -5.69 13.04
C ARG A 312 3.23 -5.03 11.78
N HIS A 313 3.25 -3.71 11.78
CA HIS A 313 3.87 -2.93 10.71
C HIS A 313 4.71 -1.79 11.29
N VAL A 314 5.57 -1.23 10.46
CA VAL A 314 6.34 -0.01 10.68
C VAL A 314 6.29 0.85 9.42
N PHE A 315 6.57 2.15 9.56
CA PHE A 315 6.63 3.05 8.40
C PHE A 315 7.57 2.48 7.30
N PRO A 316 7.18 2.54 6.01
CA PRO A 316 6.04 3.25 5.42
C PRO A 316 4.73 2.44 5.38
N ALA A 317 4.69 1.18 5.80
CA ALA A 317 3.45 0.40 5.81
C ALA A 317 2.43 0.98 6.78
N VAL A 318 1.16 0.92 6.39
CA VAL A 318 0.01 1.43 7.17
C VAL A 318 -0.89 0.28 7.67
N GLY A 319 -0.54 -0.96 7.36
CA GLY A 319 -1.28 -2.15 7.78
C GLY A 319 -0.42 -3.41 7.80
N SER A 320 -1.01 -4.52 8.27
CA SER A 320 -0.38 -5.84 8.20
C SER A 320 -1.44 -6.94 8.15
N ASP A 321 -1.23 -7.91 7.26
CA ASP A 321 -1.97 -9.17 7.15
C ASP A 321 -1.16 -10.38 7.66
N GLY A 322 -0.05 -10.12 8.36
CA GLY A 322 0.78 -11.16 8.98
C GLY A 322 0.04 -11.93 10.07
N LYS A 323 0.47 -13.18 10.33
CA LYS A 323 -0.20 -14.10 11.26
C LYS A 323 0.21 -13.95 12.72
N GLY A 324 1.16 -13.08 13.04
CA GLY A 324 1.55 -12.75 14.41
C GLY A 324 2.65 -13.62 15.03
N GLU A 325 3.22 -14.58 14.29
CA GLU A 325 4.22 -15.53 14.82
C GLU A 325 5.67 -15.22 14.40
N GLY A 326 5.84 -14.49 13.29
CA GLY A 326 7.15 -14.20 12.72
C GLY A 326 7.90 -13.04 13.38
N ARG A 327 9.13 -12.83 12.92
CA ARG A 327 9.97 -11.70 13.37
C ARG A 327 9.78 -10.46 12.51
N TRP A 328 9.37 -10.66 11.27
CA TRP A 328 9.27 -9.61 10.29
C TRP A 328 8.00 -8.77 10.46
N ARG A 329 8.12 -7.50 10.19
CA ARG A 329 7.00 -6.56 10.16
C ARG A 329 6.85 -5.99 8.75
N LEU A 330 5.63 -5.77 8.30
CA LEU A 330 5.43 -5.03 7.07
C LEU A 330 5.95 -3.60 7.22
N GLY A 331 6.54 -3.06 6.18
CA GLY A 331 7.28 -1.79 6.21
C GLY A 331 8.74 -1.90 6.66
N GLN A 332 9.18 -3.06 7.15
CA GLN A 332 10.56 -3.23 7.59
C GLN A 332 11.54 -3.07 6.43
N PHE A 333 12.65 -2.37 6.70
CA PHE A 333 13.61 -1.96 5.70
C PHE A 333 14.82 -2.88 5.68
N ILE A 334 15.30 -3.20 4.48
CA ILE A 334 16.56 -3.91 4.26
C ILE A 334 17.44 -3.12 3.29
N TRP A 335 18.77 -3.30 3.43
CA TRP A 335 19.75 -2.71 2.51
C TRP A 335 21.00 -3.56 2.44
N LEU A 336 21.76 -3.44 1.37
CA LEU A 336 23.10 -4.00 1.28
C LEU A 336 24.14 -3.01 1.87
N ASP A 337 25.00 -3.51 2.73
CA ASP A 337 26.08 -2.74 3.34
C ASP A 337 27.00 -2.14 2.28
N ARG A 338 27.41 -0.88 2.46
CA ARG A 338 28.26 -0.15 1.51
C ARG A 338 29.66 -0.74 1.36
N SER A 339 30.11 -1.60 2.31
CA SER A 339 31.35 -2.34 2.19
C SER A 339 31.30 -3.46 1.14
N TYR A 340 30.11 -3.78 0.59
CA TYR A 340 30.01 -4.71 -0.52
C TYR A 340 30.44 -4.02 -1.82
N ASP A 341 31.63 -4.37 -2.30
CA ASP A 341 32.11 -3.92 -3.61
C ASP A 341 31.39 -4.71 -4.72
N ILE A 342 30.25 -4.14 -5.17
CA ILE A 342 29.39 -4.76 -6.18
C ILE A 342 30.10 -4.74 -7.55
N ASP A 343 30.92 -3.75 -7.82
CA ASP A 343 31.57 -3.62 -9.12
C ASP A 343 32.74 -4.61 -9.26
N ALA A 344 33.44 -4.94 -8.18
CA ALA A 344 34.46 -5.98 -8.17
C ALA A 344 33.88 -7.42 -8.16
N GLU A 345 32.56 -7.58 -7.91
CA GLU A 345 31.96 -8.93 -7.85
C GLU A 345 31.65 -9.47 -9.25
N THR A 346 32.53 -10.36 -9.73
CA THR A 346 32.45 -10.88 -11.10
C THR A 346 31.40 -11.96 -11.30
N SER A 347 30.90 -12.57 -10.24
CA SER A 347 29.87 -13.62 -10.30
C SER A 347 28.48 -13.10 -10.56
N LEU A 348 28.23 -11.79 -10.35
CA LEU A 348 26.92 -11.19 -10.53
C LEU A 348 26.53 -11.12 -12.01
N LYS A 349 25.36 -11.66 -12.34
CA LYS A 349 24.71 -11.43 -13.62
C LYS A 349 24.29 -9.97 -13.76
N PRO A 350 24.08 -9.45 -14.98
CA PRO A 350 23.72 -8.04 -15.16
C PRO A 350 22.49 -7.60 -14.33
N TYR A 351 21.42 -8.39 -14.29
CA TYR A 351 20.23 -8.06 -13.51
C TYR A 351 20.47 -8.12 -12.00
N GLU A 352 21.30 -9.06 -11.51
CA GLU A 352 21.66 -9.14 -10.10
C GLU A 352 22.46 -7.93 -9.66
N ARG A 353 23.34 -7.43 -10.52
CA ARG A 353 24.10 -6.20 -10.28
C ARG A 353 23.17 -4.99 -10.16
N MET A 354 22.14 -4.88 -11.03
CA MET A 354 21.14 -3.81 -10.95
C MET A 354 20.38 -3.87 -9.61
N VAL A 355 19.90 -5.05 -9.22
CA VAL A 355 19.20 -5.25 -7.94
C VAL A 355 20.11 -4.95 -6.76
N ALA A 356 21.35 -5.44 -6.78
CA ALA A 356 22.33 -5.19 -5.71
C ALA A 356 22.63 -3.69 -5.54
N LYS A 357 22.82 -2.95 -6.64
CA LYS A 357 23.02 -1.49 -6.59
C LYS A 357 21.81 -0.75 -6.04
N ALA A 358 20.60 -1.11 -6.46
CA ALA A 358 19.38 -0.54 -5.91
C ALA A 358 19.24 -0.81 -4.40
N LEU A 359 19.53 -2.03 -3.97
CA LEU A 359 19.53 -2.39 -2.54
C LEU A 359 20.59 -1.64 -1.73
N GLN A 360 21.74 -1.33 -2.32
CA GLN A 360 22.80 -0.58 -1.65
C GLN A 360 22.50 0.92 -1.57
N GLU A 361 21.87 1.48 -2.60
CA GLU A 361 21.57 2.92 -2.69
C GLU A 361 20.25 3.31 -2.01
N TYR A 362 19.20 2.53 -2.27
CA TYR A 362 17.82 2.84 -1.88
C TYR A 362 17.26 1.85 -0.87
N GLY A 363 17.77 0.60 -0.85
CA GLY A 363 17.24 -0.47 -0.02
C GLY A 363 15.95 -1.08 -0.54
N ALA A 364 15.21 -1.76 0.35
CA ALA A 364 13.90 -2.31 0.05
C ALA A 364 12.99 -2.36 1.27
N PHE A 365 11.66 -2.34 1.04
CA PHE A 365 10.63 -2.44 2.06
C PHE A 365 9.87 -3.76 1.96
N ASN A 366 9.58 -4.35 3.10
CA ASN A 366 8.72 -5.52 3.22
C ASN A 366 7.25 -5.10 3.03
N VAL A 367 6.61 -5.53 1.95
CA VAL A 367 5.25 -5.04 1.59
C VAL A 367 4.19 -6.13 1.62
N LYS A 368 4.58 -7.41 1.72
CA LYS A 368 3.60 -8.51 1.59
C LYS A 368 4.08 -9.80 2.25
N ASN A 369 3.12 -10.68 2.57
CA ASN A 369 3.42 -12.08 2.79
C ASN A 369 3.76 -12.75 1.44
N ALA A 370 4.79 -13.58 1.43
CA ALA A 370 5.20 -14.38 0.29
C ALA A 370 5.66 -15.76 0.77
N GLY A 371 5.69 -16.75 -0.11
CA GLY A 371 6.19 -18.08 0.23
C GLY A 371 7.71 -18.13 0.43
N GLU A 372 8.42 -17.07 0.02
CA GLU A 372 9.88 -16.99 0.03
C GLU A 372 10.34 -15.53 0.06
N PHE A 373 11.61 -15.30 0.31
CA PHE A 373 12.22 -13.98 0.13
C PHE A 373 12.25 -13.65 -1.36
N SER A 374 11.44 -12.69 -1.75
CA SER A 374 11.23 -12.39 -3.16
C SER A 374 11.02 -10.91 -3.45
N PHE A 375 11.49 -10.49 -4.62
CA PHE A 375 11.26 -9.18 -5.22
C PHE A 375 10.29 -9.30 -6.39
N THR A 376 9.72 -8.18 -6.84
CA THR A 376 8.71 -8.18 -7.88
C THR A 376 9.08 -7.22 -9.01
N SER A 377 8.91 -7.66 -10.26
CA SER A 377 8.95 -6.79 -11.43
C SER A 377 7.64 -6.80 -12.22
N GLU A 378 7.52 -5.91 -13.16
CA GLU A 378 6.40 -5.82 -14.08
C GLU A 378 6.31 -7.09 -14.93
N TYR A 379 5.09 -7.58 -15.20
CA TYR A 379 4.83 -8.73 -16.10
C TYR A 379 5.46 -8.53 -17.47
N GLY A 380 6.01 -9.60 -18.02
CA GLY A 380 6.69 -9.56 -19.33
C GLY A 380 8.07 -8.92 -19.29
N SER A 381 8.61 -8.65 -18.09
CA SER A 381 10.01 -8.25 -17.93
C SER A 381 10.95 -9.38 -18.33
N THR A 382 12.01 -9.03 -19.04
CA THR A 382 13.16 -9.91 -19.35
C THR A 382 14.42 -9.24 -18.83
N PRO A 383 14.75 -9.40 -17.53
CA PRO A 383 15.94 -8.78 -16.97
C PRO A 383 17.21 -9.23 -17.70
N PRO A 384 18.18 -8.37 -17.98
CA PRO A 384 19.34 -8.69 -18.79
C PRO A 384 20.17 -9.83 -18.16
N GLY A 385 20.25 -10.97 -18.88
CA GLY A 385 20.96 -12.17 -18.44
C GLY A 385 20.16 -13.12 -17.54
N SER A 386 18.83 -12.93 -17.39
CA SER A 386 17.98 -13.83 -16.58
C SER A 386 17.44 -15.03 -17.37
N GLY A 387 17.35 -14.95 -18.69
CA GLY A 387 16.56 -15.90 -19.52
C GLY A 387 15.07 -15.56 -19.48
N ASP A 388 14.24 -16.40 -20.11
CA ASP A 388 12.78 -16.16 -20.29
C ASP A 388 11.91 -16.82 -19.20
N ALA A 389 12.50 -17.27 -18.11
CA ALA A 389 11.76 -17.88 -17.00
C ALA A 389 10.92 -16.84 -16.24
N GLY A 390 9.80 -17.29 -15.65
CA GLY A 390 8.96 -16.42 -14.80
C GLY A 390 9.63 -16.02 -13.49
N TYR A 391 10.78 -16.60 -13.17
CA TYR A 391 11.59 -16.35 -11.96
C TYR A 391 13.04 -16.21 -12.34
N ALA A 392 13.72 -15.26 -11.70
CA ALA A 392 15.16 -15.08 -11.84
C ALA A 392 15.82 -15.15 -10.46
N PRO A 393 16.66 -16.17 -10.20
CA PRO A 393 17.30 -16.32 -8.89
C PRO A 393 18.35 -15.24 -8.66
N LEU A 394 18.43 -14.72 -7.43
CA LEU A 394 19.40 -13.72 -7.00
C LEU A 394 20.54 -14.37 -6.16
N GLY A 395 20.93 -15.59 -6.52
CA GLY A 395 21.82 -16.44 -5.74
C GLY A 395 23.29 -15.98 -5.67
N HIS A 396 23.76 -15.13 -6.59
CA HIS A 396 25.15 -14.64 -6.56
C HIS A 396 25.32 -13.39 -5.70
N ILE A 397 24.23 -12.73 -5.29
CA ILE A 397 24.31 -11.61 -4.35
C ILE A 397 24.64 -12.16 -2.95
N LYS A 398 25.70 -11.67 -2.33
CA LYS A 398 26.20 -12.15 -1.03
C LYS A 398 25.34 -11.63 0.15
N PHE A 399 24.02 -11.95 0.11
CA PHE A 399 23.05 -11.51 1.12
C PHE A 399 23.48 -11.87 2.54
N ALA A 400 23.91 -13.11 2.80
CA ALA A 400 24.27 -13.56 4.15
C ALA A 400 25.36 -12.68 4.79
N LYS A 401 26.26 -12.13 4.00
CA LYS A 401 27.37 -11.28 4.50
C LYS A 401 26.98 -9.81 4.60
N TYR A 402 26.27 -9.29 3.60
CA TYR A 402 26.11 -7.84 3.42
C TYR A 402 24.70 -7.31 3.64
N LEU A 403 23.67 -8.16 3.73
CA LEU A 403 22.31 -7.70 4.00
C LEU A 403 22.19 -7.21 5.45
N ARG A 404 21.49 -6.09 5.63
CA ARG A 404 21.15 -5.50 6.92
C ARG A 404 19.65 -5.30 6.99
N VAL A 405 19.12 -5.41 8.20
CA VAL A 405 17.69 -5.23 8.48
C VAL A 405 17.50 -4.13 9.51
N GLY A 406 16.51 -3.29 9.29
CA GLY A 406 16.22 -2.20 10.20
C GLY A 406 14.90 -1.50 9.90
N THR A 407 14.84 -0.22 10.25
CA THR A 407 13.70 0.66 9.99
C THR A 407 14.20 2.03 9.56
N ILE A 408 13.35 2.78 8.87
CA ILE A 408 13.54 4.20 8.62
C ILE A 408 12.57 5.02 9.46
N ALA A 409 12.94 6.26 9.76
CA ALA A 409 12.03 7.19 10.39
C ALA A 409 11.03 7.74 9.36
N PRO A 410 9.77 8.01 9.76
CA PRO A 410 8.88 8.88 8.99
C PRO A 410 9.59 10.22 8.71
N THR A 411 9.27 10.81 7.57
CA THR A 411 9.72 12.18 7.29
C THR A 411 8.93 13.14 8.18
N PRO A 412 9.58 14.15 8.77
CA PRO A 412 8.90 15.21 9.52
C PRO A 412 7.86 15.94 8.66
#